data_1706b01b5ad7113f9b978210b5572e4f
#
_entry.id   1706b01b5ad7113f9b978210b5572e4f
#
_cell.length_a   1.000
_cell.length_b   1.000
_cell.length_c   1.000
_cell.angle_alpha   90.00
_cell.angle_beta   90.00
_cell.angle_gamma   90.00
#
_symmetry.space_group_name_H-M   'P 1'
#
loop_
_entity.id
_entity.type
_entity.pdbx_description
1 polymer ?
#
loop_
_entity_poly.entity_id
_entity_poly.type
_entity_poly.pdbx_seq_one_letter_code
_entity_poly.pdbx_strand_id
1 'polypeptide(L)'
;MSDTSHLLKHLVGYVESRERIAEREKTGSDFSEDKGKNSAQIAKLHPKRLQLEVAEVTQETPSTKTFRLKSAHGELPPFQAGQYINLFVTIDGVETARPYAISSCPSHRDYYDLTVKIVEGGFVTNYLLNKVEPGQQFSATSPMGTFYYNPIIHGKKLVFLAGGSGGAPARAMIESVLNRGVDAEFYLVYGNSFENDVIFQDTFQALAAKHDNFHLTEVISRPSEGFDGLRGHLNAERITEAVGSVEDAMFYVCGPTPFNEYCKEQLVSLGVKDKRIRIECNGPPKQPSALEHWPAGADEQAMVTVKVRGKGEFKAQVGEPLLNSLERNGYFVENACRSGECSLCRVKVMEGEVFNAPESKLRKSDATFGWVHSCVAFPTTDIEILF
;
A
#
# COMPACT_ATOMS: atom_id res chain seq x y z
N MET A 1 5.39 -29.10 31.27
CA MET A 1 3.99 -29.02 30.82
C MET A 1 3.25 -30.17 31.48
N SER A 2 2.27 -29.90 32.35
CA SER A 2 1.48 -30.94 32.99
C SER A 2 0.65 -31.65 31.91
N ASP A 3 0.74 -32.95 31.86
CA ASP A 3 -0.08 -33.80 30.97
C ASP A 3 -1.55 -33.72 31.41
N THR A 4 -2.32 -32.87 30.69
CA THR A 4 -3.75 -32.69 30.92
C THR A 4 -4.59 -33.65 30.10
N SER A 5 -3.95 -34.62 29.40
CA SER A 5 -4.63 -35.59 28.52
C SER A 5 -5.67 -36.43 29.25
N HIS A 6 -5.48 -36.72 30.55
CA HIS A 6 -6.41 -37.48 31.37
C HIS A 6 -7.76 -36.74 31.59
N LEU A 7 -7.76 -35.41 31.62
CA LEU A 7 -8.98 -34.60 31.80
C LEU A 7 -9.86 -34.64 30.55
N LEU A 8 -9.26 -34.72 29.38
CA LEU A 8 -9.98 -34.74 28.08
C LEU A 8 -10.80 -36.01 27.91
N LYS A 9 -10.40 -37.12 28.56
CA LYS A 9 -11.13 -38.42 28.52
C LYS A 9 -12.53 -38.31 29.11
N HIS A 10 -12.81 -37.31 29.94
CA HIS A 10 -14.14 -37.10 30.53
C HIS A 10 -15.08 -36.24 29.65
N LEU A 11 -14.56 -35.71 28.52
CA LEU A 11 -15.41 -35.02 27.55
C LEU A 11 -16.21 -36.03 26.72
N VAL A 12 -17.53 -35.84 26.64
CA VAL A 12 -18.41 -36.69 25.84
C VAL A 12 -17.96 -36.69 24.37
N GLY A 13 -17.77 -37.88 23.81
CA GLY A 13 -17.32 -38.06 22.42
C GLY A 13 -15.80 -37.90 22.19
N TYR A 14 -14.99 -37.64 23.23
CA TYR A 14 -13.55 -37.50 23.05
C TYR A 14 -12.86 -38.82 22.68
N VAL A 15 -13.23 -39.91 23.36
CA VAL A 15 -12.64 -41.22 23.10
C VAL A 15 -12.97 -41.68 21.69
N GLU A 16 -14.23 -41.62 21.30
CA GLU A 16 -14.71 -41.99 19.95
C GLU A 16 -14.06 -41.14 18.86
N SER A 17 -13.85 -39.82 19.12
CA SER A 17 -13.18 -38.97 18.20
C SER A 17 -11.70 -39.31 18.02
N ARG A 18 -11.01 -39.66 19.11
CA ARG A 18 -9.62 -40.12 19.08
C ARG A 18 -9.46 -41.44 18.37
N GLU A 19 -10.38 -42.37 18.56
CA GLU A 19 -10.39 -43.69 17.86
C GLU A 19 -10.59 -43.47 16.36
N ARG A 20 -11.54 -42.62 15.94
CA ARG A 20 -11.75 -42.27 14.53
C ARG A 20 -10.53 -41.61 13.91
N ILE A 21 -9.87 -40.73 14.62
CA ILE A 21 -8.63 -40.10 14.15
C ILE A 21 -7.55 -41.16 13.95
N ALA A 22 -7.33 -42.03 14.95
CA ALA A 22 -6.31 -43.06 14.88
C ALA A 22 -6.59 -44.09 13.76
N GLU A 23 -7.84 -44.39 13.48
CA GLU A 23 -8.23 -45.26 12.38
C GLU A 23 -7.99 -44.61 11.02
N ARG A 24 -8.35 -43.31 10.87
CA ARG A 24 -8.07 -42.53 9.66
C ARG A 24 -6.58 -42.34 9.42
N GLU A 25 -5.79 -42.19 10.48
CA GLU A 25 -4.33 -42.13 10.38
C GLU A 25 -3.74 -43.46 9.84
N LYS A 26 -4.33 -44.60 10.18
CA LYS A 26 -3.91 -45.96 9.71
C LYS A 26 -4.34 -46.22 8.27
N THR A 27 -5.56 -45.88 7.91
CA THR A 27 -6.14 -46.16 6.59
C THR A 27 -5.82 -45.11 5.54
N GLY A 28 -5.19 -43.99 5.93
CA GLY A 28 -5.11 -42.78 5.14
C GLY A 28 -6.46 -42.04 5.13
N SER A 29 -6.44 -40.74 5.33
CA SER A 29 -7.64 -39.93 5.15
C SER A 29 -7.84 -39.68 3.66
N ASP A 30 -9.08 -39.46 3.22
CA ASP A 30 -9.42 -39.08 1.85
C ASP A 30 -8.68 -37.78 1.41
N PHE A 31 -8.07 -37.04 2.38
CA PHE A 31 -7.22 -35.89 2.16
C PHE A 31 -5.73 -36.21 2.03
N SER A 32 -5.30 -37.50 2.19
CA SER A 32 -3.86 -37.82 2.18
C SER A 32 -3.20 -37.57 0.84
N GLU A 33 -3.88 -37.85 -0.27
CA GLU A 33 -3.38 -37.59 -1.63
C GLU A 33 -3.35 -36.10 -1.99
N ASP A 34 -4.25 -35.29 -1.41
CA ASP A 34 -4.38 -33.88 -1.66
C ASP A 34 -3.74 -33.04 -0.58
N LYS A 35 -3.23 -33.66 0.49
CA LYS A 35 -2.56 -32.96 1.58
C LYS A 35 -1.36 -32.21 1.05
N GLY A 36 -1.42 -30.90 1.15
CA GLY A 36 -0.38 -30.01 0.68
C GLY A 36 -0.51 -29.52 -0.77
N LYS A 37 -1.34 -30.13 -1.64
CA LYS A 37 -1.54 -29.65 -3.02
C LYS A 37 -2.06 -28.21 -3.03
N ASN A 38 -3.08 -27.89 -2.21
CA ASN A 38 -3.60 -26.54 -2.08
C ASN A 38 -2.54 -25.58 -1.51
N SER A 39 -1.82 -26.02 -0.49
CA SER A 39 -0.73 -25.22 0.11
C SER A 39 0.40 -24.96 -0.89
N ALA A 40 0.75 -25.95 -1.70
CA ALA A 40 1.76 -25.81 -2.76
C ALA A 40 1.27 -24.85 -3.85
N GLN A 41 -0.01 -24.96 -4.26
CA GLN A 41 -0.58 -24.03 -5.22
C GLN A 41 -0.67 -22.60 -4.67
N ILE A 42 -1.07 -22.44 -3.42
CA ILE A 42 -1.07 -21.13 -2.73
C ILE A 42 0.34 -20.56 -2.66
N ALA A 43 1.34 -21.38 -2.28
CA ALA A 43 2.73 -20.95 -2.22
C ALA A 43 3.29 -20.53 -3.59
N LYS A 44 2.82 -21.15 -4.67
CA LYS A 44 3.18 -20.78 -6.05
C LYS A 44 2.51 -19.45 -6.46
N LEU A 45 1.24 -19.25 -6.12
CA LEU A 45 0.47 -18.07 -6.48
C LEU A 45 0.77 -16.86 -5.57
N HIS A 46 1.14 -17.13 -4.32
CA HIS A 46 1.41 -16.12 -3.30
C HIS A 46 2.69 -16.47 -2.50
N PRO A 47 3.86 -16.48 -3.16
CA PRO A 47 5.12 -16.72 -2.46
C PRO A 47 5.36 -15.62 -1.42
N LYS A 48 5.94 -15.96 -0.27
CA LYS A 48 6.23 -14.99 0.80
C LYS A 48 7.21 -13.91 0.36
N ARG A 49 8.16 -14.27 -0.50
CA ARG A 49 9.17 -13.37 -1.08
C ARG A 49 9.37 -13.68 -2.55
N LEU A 50 9.39 -12.63 -3.34
CA LEU A 50 9.78 -12.65 -4.74
C LEU A 50 11.26 -12.27 -4.83
N GLN A 51 12.00 -12.89 -5.74
CA GLN A 51 13.32 -12.44 -6.16
C GLN A 51 13.17 -11.79 -7.54
N LEU A 52 13.46 -10.51 -7.60
CA LEU A 52 13.20 -9.66 -8.75
C LEU A 52 14.51 -9.03 -9.23
N GLU A 53 14.68 -8.93 -10.54
CA GLU A 53 15.77 -8.24 -11.18
C GLU A 53 15.26 -7.05 -11.98
N VAL A 54 15.96 -5.93 -11.89
CA VAL A 54 15.68 -4.75 -12.71
C VAL A 54 16.10 -5.05 -14.15
N ALA A 55 15.12 -5.26 -15.03
CA ALA A 55 15.37 -5.52 -16.46
C ALA A 55 15.55 -4.22 -17.24
N GLU A 56 14.87 -3.15 -16.84
CA GLU A 56 14.85 -1.88 -17.55
C GLU A 56 14.57 -0.73 -16.57
N VAL A 57 15.13 0.44 -16.85
CA VAL A 57 14.84 1.69 -16.13
C VAL A 57 14.48 2.75 -17.16
N THR A 58 13.26 3.26 -17.09
CA THR A 58 12.72 4.29 -17.99
C THR A 58 12.57 5.61 -17.24
N GLN A 59 13.09 6.70 -17.80
CA GLN A 59 12.82 8.06 -17.28
C GLN A 59 11.45 8.51 -17.79
N GLU A 60 10.48 8.67 -16.88
CA GLU A 60 9.12 9.10 -17.22
C GLU A 60 9.01 10.64 -17.26
N THR A 61 9.55 11.27 -16.23
CA THR A 61 9.58 12.73 -16.08
C THR A 61 10.89 13.13 -15.39
N PRO A 62 11.26 14.42 -15.29
CA PRO A 62 12.46 14.83 -14.57
C PRO A 62 12.55 14.32 -13.13
N SER A 63 11.40 14.05 -12.49
CA SER A 63 11.33 13.61 -11.09
C SER A 63 10.95 12.13 -10.90
N THR A 64 10.74 11.37 -11.99
CA THR A 64 10.13 10.03 -11.90
C THR A 64 10.79 9.04 -12.84
N LYS A 65 11.05 7.82 -12.34
CA LYS A 65 11.48 6.67 -13.14
C LYS A 65 10.55 5.50 -12.95
N THR A 66 10.41 4.69 -14.00
CA THR A 66 9.77 3.37 -13.97
C THR A 66 10.85 2.30 -14.01
N PHE A 67 10.78 1.35 -13.06
CA PHE A 67 11.64 0.19 -12.96
C PHE A 67 10.85 -1.04 -13.39
N ARG A 68 11.25 -1.67 -14.47
CA ARG A 68 10.70 -2.95 -14.91
C ARG A 68 11.40 -4.08 -14.20
N LEU A 69 10.66 -4.81 -13.40
CA LEU A 69 11.16 -5.91 -12.58
C LEU A 69 10.69 -7.24 -13.15
N LYS A 70 11.61 -8.16 -13.38
CA LYS A 70 11.35 -9.54 -13.81
C LYS A 70 11.65 -10.51 -12.69
N SER A 71 10.94 -11.65 -12.69
CA SER A 71 11.27 -12.74 -11.78
C SER A 71 12.51 -13.46 -12.22
N ALA A 72 13.41 -13.78 -11.26
CA ALA A 72 14.53 -14.70 -11.49
C ALA A 72 14.07 -16.17 -11.72
N HIS A 73 12.82 -16.51 -11.41
CA HIS A 73 12.32 -17.88 -11.30
C HIS A 73 11.02 -18.15 -12.09
N GLY A 74 10.83 -17.49 -13.23
CA GLY A 74 9.67 -17.72 -14.09
C GLY A 74 8.58 -16.66 -13.98
N GLU A 75 7.33 -17.04 -14.19
CA GLU A 75 6.21 -16.08 -14.16
C GLU A 75 5.99 -15.48 -12.77
N LEU A 76 5.63 -14.20 -12.77
CA LEU A 76 5.26 -13.49 -11.57
C LEU A 76 3.83 -13.88 -11.11
N PRO A 77 3.52 -13.81 -9.80
CA PRO A 77 2.18 -14.00 -9.29
C PRO A 77 1.15 -13.08 -9.97
N PRO A 78 -0.09 -13.54 -10.17
CA PRO A 78 -1.17 -12.70 -10.67
C PRO A 78 -1.51 -11.60 -9.65
N PHE A 79 -1.99 -10.46 -10.14
CA PHE A 79 -2.43 -9.36 -9.30
C PHE A 79 -3.68 -8.68 -9.86
N GLN A 80 -4.35 -7.87 -9.03
CA GLN A 80 -5.41 -6.96 -9.43
C GLN A 80 -4.83 -5.58 -9.67
N ALA A 81 -5.24 -4.92 -10.75
CA ALA A 81 -4.80 -3.56 -11.06
C ALA A 81 -5.08 -2.59 -9.90
N GLY A 82 -4.06 -1.92 -9.41
CA GLY A 82 -4.07 -1.07 -8.22
C GLY A 82 -3.45 -1.72 -6.99
N GLN A 83 -3.14 -3.02 -7.01
CA GLN A 83 -2.34 -3.64 -5.95
C GLN A 83 -0.88 -3.18 -6.00
N TYR A 84 -0.20 -3.33 -4.87
CA TYR A 84 1.21 -2.97 -4.68
C TYR A 84 2.05 -4.17 -4.24
N ILE A 85 3.36 -4.07 -4.40
CA ILE A 85 4.34 -4.91 -3.72
C ILE A 85 5.14 -4.06 -2.73
N ASN A 86 5.62 -4.69 -1.65
CA ASN A 86 6.56 -4.05 -0.74
C ASN A 86 7.98 -4.44 -1.18
N LEU A 87 8.73 -3.47 -1.70
CA LEU A 87 10.09 -3.66 -2.19
C LEU A 87 11.08 -3.51 -1.05
N PHE A 88 11.90 -4.54 -0.79
CA PHE A 88 12.93 -4.54 0.24
C PHE A 88 14.24 -4.00 -0.35
N VAL A 89 14.86 -3.10 0.36
CA VAL A 89 16.14 -2.48 -0.01
C VAL A 89 17.07 -2.42 1.19
N THR A 90 18.36 -2.59 0.95
CA THR A 90 19.41 -2.35 1.96
C THR A 90 20.24 -1.16 1.51
N ILE A 91 20.25 -0.10 2.29
CA ILE A 91 20.93 1.16 2.01
C ILE A 91 21.83 1.47 3.20
N ASP A 92 23.15 1.54 2.97
CA ASP A 92 24.17 1.81 3.98
C ASP A 92 24.03 0.92 5.23
N GLY A 93 23.71 -0.37 5.01
CA GLY A 93 23.52 -1.37 6.07
C GLY A 93 22.13 -1.34 6.75
N VAL A 94 21.26 -0.41 6.39
CA VAL A 94 19.88 -0.33 6.90
C VAL A 94 18.95 -1.09 5.98
N GLU A 95 18.35 -2.17 6.49
CA GLU A 95 17.29 -2.91 5.78
C GLU A 95 15.94 -2.21 6.00
N THR A 96 15.27 -1.88 4.92
CA THR A 96 13.95 -1.23 4.95
C THR A 96 13.11 -1.69 3.76
N ALA A 97 11.83 -1.35 3.75
CA ALA A 97 10.95 -1.65 2.64
C ALA A 97 9.98 -0.50 2.36
N ARG A 98 9.53 -0.39 1.10
CA ARG A 98 8.50 0.58 0.69
C ARG A 98 7.48 -0.06 -0.23
N PRO A 99 6.18 0.23 0.00
CA PRO A 99 5.13 -0.18 -0.91
C PRO A 99 5.18 0.66 -2.19
N TYR A 100 5.10 -0.02 -3.33
CA TYR A 100 4.96 0.61 -4.63
C TYR A 100 3.83 -0.06 -5.39
N ALA A 101 2.86 0.73 -5.87
CA ALA A 101 1.82 0.23 -6.74
C ALA A 101 2.43 -0.34 -8.03
N ILE A 102 1.91 -1.47 -8.49
CA ILE A 102 2.29 -2.04 -9.78
C ILE A 102 1.61 -1.21 -10.87
N SER A 103 2.40 -0.51 -11.67
CA SER A 103 1.91 0.38 -12.72
C SER A 103 1.70 -0.29 -14.07
N SER A 104 2.20 -1.52 -14.25
CA SER A 104 1.92 -2.33 -15.45
C SER A 104 0.53 -2.97 -15.40
N CYS A 105 -0.01 -3.30 -16.56
CA CYS A 105 -1.28 -4.02 -16.68
C CYS A 105 -1.15 -5.46 -16.13
N PRO A 106 -2.15 -6.00 -15.39
CA PRO A 106 -2.15 -7.38 -14.90
C PRO A 106 -2.11 -8.47 -15.98
N SER A 107 -2.35 -8.11 -17.25
CA SER A 107 -2.19 -9.02 -18.40
C SER A 107 -0.73 -9.44 -18.64
N HIS A 108 0.23 -8.62 -18.22
CA HIS A 108 1.65 -8.94 -18.25
C HIS A 108 2.03 -9.78 -17.02
N ARG A 109 2.49 -11.01 -17.25
CA ARG A 109 2.87 -11.98 -16.22
C ARG A 109 4.38 -12.17 -16.11
N ASP A 110 5.12 -11.58 -17.01
CA ASP A 110 6.57 -11.68 -17.16
C ASP A 110 7.33 -10.53 -16.46
N TYR A 111 6.64 -9.44 -16.11
CA TYR A 111 7.22 -8.31 -15.39
C TYR A 111 6.20 -7.53 -14.54
N TYR A 112 6.71 -6.79 -13.57
CA TYR A 112 6.02 -5.69 -12.90
C TYR A 112 6.76 -4.39 -13.18
N ASP A 113 6.03 -3.34 -13.55
CA ASP A 113 6.57 -1.98 -13.59
C ASP A 113 6.27 -1.29 -12.24
N LEU A 114 7.30 -0.70 -11.63
CA LEU A 114 7.17 0.15 -10.45
C LEU A 114 7.57 1.58 -10.81
N THR A 115 6.63 2.51 -10.72
CA THR A 115 6.87 3.92 -11.04
C THR A 115 7.11 4.70 -9.77
N VAL A 116 8.32 5.23 -9.63
CA VAL A 116 8.82 5.87 -8.42
C VAL A 116 9.09 7.35 -8.69
N LYS A 117 8.38 8.23 -7.98
CA LYS A 117 8.62 9.67 -7.98
C LYS A 117 9.51 10.06 -6.81
N ILE A 118 10.40 11.03 -7.02
CA ILE A 118 11.27 11.56 -5.97
C ILE A 118 10.44 12.12 -4.81
N VAL A 119 10.86 11.85 -3.61
CA VAL A 119 10.38 12.51 -2.39
C VAL A 119 11.55 13.30 -1.84
N GLU A 120 11.34 14.59 -1.59
CA GLU A 120 12.36 15.45 -1.00
C GLU A 120 12.82 14.89 0.36
N GLY A 121 14.14 14.71 0.53
CA GLY A 121 14.71 14.05 1.70
C GLY A 121 14.39 12.55 1.82
N GLY A 122 13.75 11.94 0.81
CA GLY A 122 13.33 10.54 0.85
C GLY A 122 14.51 9.55 0.78
N PHE A 123 14.69 8.74 1.82
CA PHE A 123 15.79 7.79 1.93
C PHE A 123 15.80 6.75 0.79
N VAL A 124 14.66 6.07 0.57
CA VAL A 124 14.55 5.00 -0.45
C VAL A 124 14.39 5.56 -1.86
N THR A 125 13.58 6.62 -2.05
CA THR A 125 13.37 7.19 -3.39
C THR A 125 14.65 7.78 -3.97
N ASN A 126 15.49 8.44 -3.16
CA ASN A 126 16.79 8.92 -3.61
C ASN A 126 17.72 7.78 -4.03
N TYR A 127 17.74 6.68 -3.27
CA TYR A 127 18.52 5.50 -3.64
C TYR A 127 18.03 4.91 -4.98
N LEU A 128 16.73 4.65 -5.10
CA LEU A 128 16.17 4.05 -6.32
C LEU A 128 16.43 4.90 -7.55
N LEU A 129 16.19 6.21 -7.48
CA LEU A 129 16.32 7.09 -8.64
C LEU A 129 17.76 7.39 -9.06
N ASN A 130 18.72 7.35 -8.11
CA ASN A 130 20.08 7.79 -8.38
C ASN A 130 21.12 6.66 -8.42
N LYS A 131 20.80 5.46 -7.89
CA LYS A 131 21.77 4.38 -7.71
C LYS A 131 21.34 3.06 -8.35
N VAL A 132 20.06 2.89 -8.68
CA VAL A 132 19.57 1.62 -9.22
C VAL A 132 19.67 1.60 -10.74
N GLU A 133 20.28 0.52 -11.24
CA GLU A 133 20.53 0.26 -12.65
C GLU A 133 20.00 -1.13 -13.05
N PRO A 134 19.81 -1.40 -14.36
CA PRO A 134 19.47 -2.74 -14.84
C PRO A 134 20.48 -3.80 -14.35
N GLY A 135 19.99 -4.99 -14.02
CA GLY A 135 20.76 -6.10 -13.46
C GLY A 135 20.76 -6.17 -11.92
N GLN A 136 20.37 -5.11 -11.23
CA GLN A 136 20.26 -5.15 -9.77
C GLN A 136 19.09 -6.03 -9.31
N GLN A 137 19.30 -6.72 -8.19
CA GLN A 137 18.33 -7.64 -7.64
C GLN A 137 17.72 -7.10 -6.35
N PHE A 138 16.43 -7.34 -6.19
CA PHE A 138 15.63 -6.98 -5.03
C PHE A 138 14.76 -8.14 -4.58
N SER A 139 14.44 -8.18 -3.30
CA SER A 139 13.33 -9.01 -2.84
C SER A 139 12.07 -8.16 -2.66
N ALA A 140 10.91 -8.78 -2.83
CA ALA A 140 9.62 -8.11 -2.63
C ALA A 140 8.59 -9.06 -2.02
N THR A 141 7.49 -8.51 -1.50
CA THR A 141 6.31 -9.32 -1.17
C THR A 141 5.60 -9.75 -2.46
N SER A 142 4.71 -10.75 -2.36
CA SER A 142 3.68 -10.93 -3.37
C SER A 142 2.78 -9.69 -3.45
N PRO A 143 2.04 -9.49 -4.57
CA PRO A 143 1.07 -8.42 -4.71
C PRO A 143 0.02 -8.46 -3.59
N MET A 144 -0.30 -7.30 -3.03
CA MET A 144 -1.26 -7.14 -1.96
C MET A 144 -2.00 -5.79 -2.05
N GLY A 145 -2.96 -5.57 -1.19
CA GLY A 145 -3.77 -4.36 -1.16
C GLY A 145 -5.20 -4.60 -1.64
N THR A 146 -6.09 -3.71 -1.22
CA THR A 146 -7.54 -3.78 -1.52
C THR A 146 -8.00 -2.66 -2.43
N PHE A 147 -7.08 -1.83 -2.90
CA PHE A 147 -7.35 -0.71 -3.80
C PHE A 147 -7.37 -1.19 -5.25
N TYR A 148 -8.45 -1.85 -5.66
CA TYR A 148 -8.64 -2.35 -7.02
C TYR A 148 -10.10 -2.29 -7.46
N TYR A 149 -10.33 -2.30 -8.76
CA TYR A 149 -11.67 -2.36 -9.33
C TYR A 149 -12.27 -3.77 -9.20
N ASN A 150 -13.48 -3.84 -8.64
CA ASN A 150 -14.28 -5.05 -8.60
C ASN A 150 -15.59 -4.83 -9.38
N PRO A 151 -15.75 -5.45 -10.57
CA PRO A 151 -16.92 -5.22 -11.42
C PRO A 151 -18.26 -5.66 -10.81
N ILE A 152 -18.22 -6.53 -9.79
CA ILE A 152 -19.44 -7.04 -9.13
C ILE A 152 -20.08 -5.95 -8.25
N ILE A 153 -19.26 -5.10 -7.60
CA ILE A 153 -19.74 -4.18 -6.57
C ILE A 153 -19.48 -2.70 -6.87
N HIS A 154 -18.55 -2.36 -7.77
CA HIS A 154 -18.16 -0.98 -8.00
C HIS A 154 -18.95 -0.28 -9.14
N GLY A 155 -19.76 -1.04 -9.90
CA GLY A 155 -20.55 -0.51 -11.00
C GLY A 155 -19.72 -0.25 -12.27
N LYS A 156 -20.30 0.54 -13.19
CA LYS A 156 -19.75 0.76 -14.53
C LYS A 156 -19.18 2.16 -14.76
N LYS A 157 -19.43 3.11 -13.86
CA LYS A 157 -18.85 4.45 -13.94
C LYS A 157 -17.73 4.59 -12.92
N LEU A 158 -16.49 4.63 -13.42
CA LEU A 158 -15.26 4.63 -12.63
C LEU A 158 -14.61 6.01 -12.78
N VAL A 159 -14.34 6.66 -11.66
CA VAL A 159 -13.66 7.96 -11.62
C VAL A 159 -12.39 7.82 -10.80
N PHE A 160 -11.26 8.08 -11.40
CA PHE A 160 -9.98 8.09 -10.71
C PHE A 160 -9.46 9.52 -10.57
N LEU A 161 -9.36 10.00 -9.34
CA LEU A 161 -8.72 11.26 -8.99
C LEU A 161 -7.26 10.97 -8.64
N ALA A 162 -6.36 11.24 -9.56
CA ALA A 162 -4.94 11.01 -9.39
C ALA A 162 -4.17 12.30 -9.09
N GLY A 163 -3.21 12.23 -8.15
CA GLY A 163 -2.28 13.31 -7.85
C GLY A 163 -0.83 12.85 -8.06
N GLY A 164 -0.13 13.40 -9.05
CA GLY A 164 1.27 13.07 -9.33
C GLY A 164 1.52 11.56 -9.46
N SER A 165 2.23 10.94 -8.50
CA SER A 165 2.51 9.49 -8.51
C SER A 165 1.27 8.58 -8.42
N GLY A 166 0.09 9.13 -8.08
CA GLY A 166 -1.18 8.42 -8.18
C GLY A 166 -1.53 7.96 -9.60
N GLY A 167 -0.87 8.49 -10.62
CA GLY A 167 -0.91 8.00 -11.99
C GLY A 167 -0.46 6.53 -12.15
N ALA A 168 0.37 6.00 -11.24
CA ALA A 168 0.87 4.63 -11.32
C ALA A 168 -0.24 3.56 -11.16
N PRO A 169 -1.02 3.53 -10.07
CA PRO A 169 -2.16 2.61 -9.97
C PRO A 169 -3.28 2.95 -10.98
N ALA A 170 -3.44 4.22 -11.36
CA ALA A 170 -4.42 4.62 -12.36
C ALA A 170 -4.12 3.96 -13.72
N ARG A 171 -2.86 3.99 -14.19
CA ARG A 171 -2.45 3.34 -15.45
C ARG A 171 -2.80 1.85 -15.44
N ALA A 172 -2.44 1.12 -14.41
CA ALA A 172 -2.74 -0.29 -14.31
C ALA A 172 -4.26 -0.58 -14.38
N MET A 173 -5.08 0.23 -13.67
CA MET A 173 -6.54 0.07 -13.68
C MET A 173 -7.15 0.40 -15.05
N ILE A 174 -6.76 1.50 -15.66
CA ILE A 174 -7.24 1.93 -16.98
C ILE A 174 -6.92 0.87 -18.02
N GLU A 175 -5.63 0.50 -18.15
CA GLU A 175 -5.21 -0.53 -19.10
C GLU A 175 -5.92 -1.88 -18.85
N SER A 176 -6.14 -2.25 -17.60
CA SER A 176 -6.85 -3.49 -17.24
C SER A 176 -8.32 -3.47 -17.68
N VAL A 177 -9.01 -2.34 -17.49
CA VAL A 177 -10.42 -2.18 -17.89
C VAL A 177 -10.54 -2.18 -19.41
N LEU A 178 -9.71 -1.40 -20.10
CA LEU A 178 -9.75 -1.24 -21.55
C LEU A 178 -9.34 -2.55 -22.28
N ASN A 179 -8.22 -3.17 -21.90
CA ASN A 179 -7.70 -4.38 -22.54
C ASN A 179 -8.62 -5.60 -22.34
N ARG A 180 -9.39 -5.64 -21.27
CA ARG A 180 -10.36 -6.71 -21.01
C ARG A 180 -11.72 -6.46 -21.65
N GLY A 181 -11.92 -5.31 -22.30
CA GLY A 181 -13.21 -4.93 -22.87
C GLY A 181 -14.34 -4.86 -21.84
N VAL A 182 -14.01 -4.40 -20.62
CA VAL A 182 -15.03 -4.25 -19.57
C VAL A 182 -15.99 -3.15 -19.98
N ASP A 183 -17.29 -3.46 -19.95
CA ASP A 183 -18.36 -2.49 -20.19
C ASP A 183 -18.45 -1.48 -19.03
N ALA A 184 -17.54 -0.51 -19.04
CA ALA A 184 -17.44 0.56 -18.06
C ALA A 184 -16.89 1.84 -18.69
N GLU A 185 -17.38 2.98 -18.21
CA GLU A 185 -16.84 4.31 -18.50
C GLU A 185 -15.76 4.64 -17.46
N PHE A 186 -14.57 5.01 -17.89
CA PHE A 186 -13.47 5.34 -17.02
C PHE A 186 -13.05 6.81 -17.20
N TYR A 187 -13.11 7.58 -16.12
CA TYR A 187 -12.70 8.98 -16.08
C TYR A 187 -11.42 9.10 -15.24
N LEU A 188 -10.36 9.62 -15.83
CA LEU A 188 -9.15 10.03 -15.12
C LEU A 188 -9.13 11.55 -14.98
N VAL A 189 -9.26 12.06 -13.76
CA VAL A 189 -9.05 13.48 -13.45
C VAL A 189 -7.70 13.59 -12.75
N TYR A 190 -6.72 14.14 -13.47
CA TYR A 190 -5.32 14.02 -13.11
C TYR A 190 -4.72 15.38 -12.74
N GLY A 191 -4.46 15.57 -11.44
CA GLY A 191 -3.83 16.76 -10.89
C GLY A 191 -2.31 16.62 -10.80
N ASN A 192 -1.59 17.59 -11.35
CA ASN A 192 -0.13 17.66 -11.29
C ASN A 192 0.32 19.07 -10.90
N SER A 193 1.55 19.19 -10.40
CA SER A 193 2.11 20.51 -10.04
C SER A 193 2.58 21.28 -11.27
N PHE A 194 3.26 20.62 -12.20
CA PHE A 194 3.88 21.21 -13.37
C PHE A 194 3.56 20.38 -14.62
N GLU A 195 3.40 21.06 -15.77
CA GLU A 195 3.10 20.45 -17.05
C GLU A 195 4.20 19.54 -17.59
N ASN A 196 5.46 19.77 -17.21
CA ASN A 196 6.59 18.94 -17.63
C ASN A 196 6.88 17.77 -16.68
N ASP A 197 6.01 17.54 -15.68
CA ASP A 197 6.18 16.48 -14.68
C ASP A 197 4.88 15.64 -14.51
N VAL A 198 4.16 15.44 -15.62
CA VAL A 198 2.96 14.60 -15.70
C VAL A 198 3.35 13.19 -16.09
N ILE A 199 3.26 12.26 -15.13
CA ILE A 199 3.67 10.87 -15.34
C ILE A 199 2.69 10.19 -16.31
N PHE A 200 3.20 9.46 -17.32
CA PHE A 200 2.42 8.75 -18.33
C PHE A 200 1.51 9.63 -19.20
N GLN A 201 1.81 10.92 -19.35
CA GLN A 201 0.97 11.85 -20.12
C GLN A 201 0.67 11.32 -21.52
N ASP A 202 1.70 11.02 -22.30
CA ASP A 202 1.53 10.50 -23.67
C ASP A 202 0.73 9.19 -23.71
N THR A 203 0.94 8.32 -22.71
CA THR A 203 0.20 7.05 -22.59
C THR A 203 -1.29 7.31 -22.39
N PHE A 204 -1.65 8.18 -21.45
CA PHE A 204 -3.06 8.49 -21.17
C PHE A 204 -3.74 9.21 -22.32
N GLN A 205 -3.05 10.13 -22.99
CA GLN A 205 -3.57 10.83 -24.18
C GLN A 205 -3.78 9.84 -25.35
N ALA A 206 -2.83 8.94 -25.57
CA ALA A 206 -2.97 7.90 -26.60
C ALA A 206 -4.15 6.95 -26.30
N LEU A 207 -4.33 6.55 -25.03
CA LEU A 207 -5.46 5.72 -24.62
C LEU A 207 -6.80 6.46 -24.79
N ALA A 208 -6.89 7.74 -24.42
CA ALA A 208 -8.09 8.55 -24.61
C ALA A 208 -8.44 8.77 -26.09
N ALA A 209 -7.45 8.93 -26.95
CA ALA A 209 -7.67 9.01 -28.39
C ALA A 209 -8.15 7.70 -29.04
N LYS A 210 -7.85 6.56 -28.42
CA LYS A 210 -8.14 5.22 -28.95
C LYS A 210 -9.44 4.62 -28.42
N HIS A 211 -9.90 5.01 -27.23
CA HIS A 211 -11.00 4.36 -26.53
C HIS A 211 -12.07 5.38 -26.14
N ASP A 212 -13.23 5.30 -26.75
CA ASP A 212 -14.35 6.23 -26.51
C ASP A 212 -14.89 6.19 -25.07
N ASN A 213 -14.66 5.09 -24.36
CA ASN A 213 -15.06 4.90 -22.95
C ASN A 213 -13.98 5.28 -21.94
N PHE A 214 -12.90 5.95 -22.37
CA PHE A 214 -11.89 6.51 -21.49
C PHE A 214 -11.78 8.03 -21.69
N HIS A 215 -11.95 8.76 -20.60
CA HIS A 215 -11.96 10.22 -20.56
C HIS A 215 -10.84 10.75 -19.69
N LEU A 216 -9.99 11.61 -20.25
CA LEU A 216 -8.86 12.22 -19.56
C LEU A 216 -9.12 13.72 -19.33
N THR A 217 -8.93 14.17 -18.10
CA THR A 217 -8.91 15.59 -17.72
C THR A 217 -7.64 15.86 -16.91
N GLU A 218 -6.75 16.68 -17.46
CA GLU A 218 -5.50 17.07 -16.81
C GLU A 218 -5.62 18.47 -16.22
N VAL A 219 -5.16 18.64 -14.96
CA VAL A 219 -5.20 19.93 -14.24
C VAL A 219 -3.82 20.22 -13.65
N ILE A 220 -3.27 21.40 -13.95
CA ILE A 220 -1.94 21.82 -13.47
C ILE A 220 -2.09 22.92 -12.42
N SER A 221 -1.52 22.69 -11.23
CA SER A 221 -1.68 23.64 -10.12
C SER A 221 -0.67 24.79 -10.12
N ARG A 222 0.50 24.60 -10.74
CA ARG A 222 1.57 25.62 -10.86
C ARG A 222 2.10 25.65 -12.29
N PRO A 223 1.25 26.00 -13.26
CA PRO A 223 1.67 26.02 -14.66
C PRO A 223 2.63 27.16 -14.94
N SER A 224 3.46 27.00 -15.98
CA SER A 224 4.28 28.08 -16.53
C SER A 224 3.40 29.21 -17.10
N GLU A 225 4.03 30.35 -17.35
CA GLU A 225 3.41 31.45 -18.07
C GLU A 225 3.10 31.02 -19.52
N GLY A 226 1.87 31.20 -19.96
CA GLY A 226 1.44 30.79 -21.32
C GLY A 226 0.86 29.38 -21.41
N PHE A 227 0.81 28.59 -20.34
CA PHE A 227 0.11 27.30 -20.33
C PHE A 227 -1.37 27.46 -20.70
N ASP A 228 -1.86 26.72 -21.68
CA ASP A 228 -3.21 26.82 -22.25
C ASP A 228 -4.20 25.76 -21.73
N GLY A 229 -3.80 24.94 -20.74
CA GLY A 229 -4.63 23.90 -20.15
C GLY A 229 -5.39 24.35 -18.89
N LEU A 230 -6.07 23.40 -18.25
CA LEU A 230 -6.80 23.63 -17.00
C LEU A 230 -5.84 23.90 -15.84
N ARG A 231 -6.10 25.00 -15.11
CA ARG A 231 -5.25 25.47 -14.00
C ARG A 231 -5.95 25.26 -12.65
N GLY A 232 -5.18 25.01 -11.58
CA GLY A 232 -5.63 24.97 -10.20
C GLY A 232 -5.69 23.56 -9.62
N HIS A 233 -6.68 23.29 -8.79
CA HIS A 233 -6.85 22.01 -8.06
C HIS A 233 -8.11 21.28 -8.50
N LEU A 234 -8.20 20.00 -8.15
CA LEU A 234 -9.36 19.15 -8.40
C LEU A 234 -10.51 19.47 -7.41
N ASN A 235 -11.09 20.66 -7.54
CA ASN A 235 -12.25 21.04 -6.73
C ASN A 235 -13.55 20.38 -7.24
N ALA A 236 -14.65 20.54 -6.50
CA ALA A 236 -15.95 19.96 -6.81
C ALA A 236 -16.45 20.34 -8.21
N GLU A 237 -16.26 21.60 -8.62
CA GLU A 237 -16.62 22.12 -9.93
C GLU A 237 -15.87 21.37 -11.05
N ARG A 238 -14.54 21.27 -10.94
CA ARG A 238 -13.69 20.57 -11.91
C ARG A 238 -14.03 19.07 -12.01
N ILE A 239 -14.28 18.44 -10.87
CA ILE A 239 -14.71 17.04 -10.87
C ILE A 239 -16.04 16.90 -11.61
N THR A 240 -17.01 17.77 -11.33
CA THR A 240 -18.33 17.73 -11.99
C THR A 240 -18.24 18.04 -13.49
N GLU A 241 -17.42 19.02 -13.89
CA GLU A 241 -17.16 19.32 -15.32
C GLU A 241 -16.58 18.11 -16.05
N ALA A 242 -15.61 17.41 -15.42
CA ALA A 242 -14.92 16.28 -16.02
C ALA A 242 -15.82 15.03 -16.15
N VAL A 243 -16.66 14.76 -15.13
CA VAL A 243 -17.39 13.48 -15.05
C VAL A 243 -18.89 13.61 -15.27
N GLY A 244 -19.42 14.82 -15.35
CA GLY A 244 -20.85 15.08 -15.35
C GLY A 244 -21.50 14.70 -14.00
N SER A 245 -22.49 13.80 -14.01
CA SER A 245 -23.11 13.33 -12.77
C SER A 245 -22.12 12.46 -11.95
N VAL A 246 -22.05 12.73 -10.64
CA VAL A 246 -21.32 11.91 -9.67
C VAL A 246 -22.15 10.73 -9.14
N GLU A 247 -23.44 10.68 -9.52
CA GLU A 247 -24.37 9.65 -9.11
C GLU A 247 -23.92 8.29 -9.68
N ASP A 248 -24.00 7.25 -8.85
CA ASP A 248 -23.57 5.87 -9.19
C ASP A 248 -22.09 5.69 -9.60
N ALA A 249 -21.30 6.75 -9.58
CA ALA A 249 -19.87 6.64 -9.82
C ALA A 249 -19.14 6.00 -8.64
N MET A 250 -18.10 5.23 -8.94
CA MET A 250 -17.13 4.73 -7.98
C MET A 250 -15.85 5.55 -8.09
N PHE A 251 -15.47 6.19 -7.01
CA PHE A 251 -14.30 7.05 -6.95
C PHE A 251 -13.09 6.33 -6.37
N TYR A 252 -11.96 6.46 -7.04
CA TYR A 252 -10.64 6.04 -6.60
C TYR A 252 -9.80 7.29 -6.43
N VAL A 253 -9.19 7.48 -5.28
CA VAL A 253 -8.36 8.66 -4.97
C VAL A 253 -6.97 8.17 -4.61
N CYS A 254 -5.96 8.63 -5.32
CA CYS A 254 -4.57 8.29 -5.04
C CYS A 254 -3.65 9.47 -5.33
N GLY A 255 -2.93 9.92 -4.32
CA GLY A 255 -1.98 11.01 -4.38
C GLY A 255 -1.32 11.24 -3.01
N PRO A 256 -0.57 12.32 -2.81
CA PRO A 256 -0.07 12.72 -1.50
C PRO A 256 -1.22 12.88 -0.48
N THR A 257 -0.96 12.67 0.80
CA THR A 257 -2.00 12.76 1.86
C THR A 257 -2.86 14.03 1.79
N PRO A 258 -2.29 15.24 1.65
CA PRO A 258 -3.12 16.46 1.53
C PRO A 258 -4.01 16.48 0.28
N PHE A 259 -3.57 15.85 -0.82
CA PHE A 259 -4.38 15.71 -2.03
C PHE A 259 -5.55 14.76 -1.79
N ASN A 260 -5.30 13.62 -1.14
CA ASN A 260 -6.33 12.62 -0.84
C ASN A 260 -7.41 13.21 0.07
N GLU A 261 -7.02 13.94 1.12
CA GLU A 261 -7.92 14.62 2.06
C GLU A 261 -8.77 15.66 1.33
N TYR A 262 -8.12 16.55 0.57
CA TYR A 262 -8.80 17.57 -0.21
C TYR A 262 -9.81 16.96 -1.19
N CYS A 263 -9.43 15.95 -1.96
CA CYS A 263 -10.34 15.29 -2.89
C CYS A 263 -11.50 14.62 -2.17
N LYS A 264 -11.27 14.01 -1.01
CA LYS A 264 -12.34 13.42 -0.18
C LYS A 264 -13.35 14.49 0.25
N GLU A 265 -12.89 15.63 0.74
CA GLU A 265 -13.75 16.75 1.12
C GLU A 265 -14.61 17.24 -0.07
N GLN A 266 -13.99 17.38 -1.27
CA GLN A 266 -14.72 17.76 -2.47
C GLN A 266 -15.81 16.74 -2.83
N LEU A 267 -15.49 15.43 -2.79
CA LEU A 267 -16.46 14.36 -3.07
C LEU A 267 -17.60 14.33 -2.05
N VAL A 268 -17.30 14.53 -0.78
CA VAL A 268 -18.33 14.63 0.29
C VAL A 268 -19.23 15.83 0.06
N SER A 269 -18.69 17.00 -0.32
CA SER A 269 -19.48 18.20 -0.64
C SER A 269 -20.41 18.00 -1.84
N LEU A 270 -20.04 17.12 -2.78
CA LEU A 270 -20.88 16.69 -3.90
C LEU A 270 -21.92 15.63 -3.54
N GLY A 271 -21.98 15.20 -2.27
CA GLY A 271 -22.93 14.20 -1.78
C GLY A 271 -22.53 12.75 -2.09
N VAL A 272 -21.28 12.50 -2.48
CA VAL A 272 -20.78 11.14 -2.71
C VAL A 272 -20.67 10.39 -1.37
N LYS A 273 -21.29 9.21 -1.29
CA LYS A 273 -21.29 8.39 -0.07
C LYS A 273 -19.92 7.73 0.13
N ASP A 274 -19.46 7.61 1.39
CA ASP A 274 -18.16 6.99 1.74
C ASP A 274 -17.94 5.62 1.10
N LYS A 275 -18.96 4.79 1.00
CA LYS A 275 -18.87 3.48 0.35
C LYS A 275 -18.54 3.54 -1.15
N ARG A 276 -18.66 4.71 -1.77
CA ARG A 276 -18.33 4.98 -3.17
C ARG A 276 -16.98 5.67 -3.32
N ILE A 277 -16.25 5.88 -2.23
CA ILE A 277 -14.92 6.51 -2.22
C ILE A 277 -13.90 5.50 -1.71
N ARG A 278 -12.91 5.20 -2.53
CA ARG A 278 -11.76 4.39 -2.16
C ARG A 278 -10.50 5.25 -2.24
N ILE A 279 -9.76 5.26 -1.16
CA ILE A 279 -8.54 6.08 -1.05
C ILE A 279 -7.36 5.15 -0.82
N GLU A 280 -6.31 5.33 -1.59
CA GLU A 280 -5.01 4.68 -1.34
C GLU A 280 -4.17 5.60 -0.44
N CYS A 281 -3.83 5.12 0.74
CA CYS A 281 -3.02 5.86 1.69
C CYS A 281 -1.52 5.68 1.39
N ASN A 282 -0.78 6.78 1.37
CA ASN A 282 0.64 6.80 1.02
C ASN A 282 1.53 7.17 2.23
N GLY A 283 1.74 6.20 3.11
CA GLY A 283 2.66 6.33 4.23
C GLY A 283 2.09 7.05 5.47
N PRO A 284 2.93 7.27 6.48
CA PRO A 284 2.54 7.94 7.72
C PRO A 284 2.39 9.46 7.52
N PRO A 285 1.65 10.15 8.43
CA PRO A 285 1.58 11.59 8.44
C PRO A 285 2.98 12.21 8.63
N LYS A 286 3.28 13.27 7.87
CA LYS A 286 4.58 13.95 7.91
C LYS A 286 4.73 14.91 9.08
N GLN A 287 3.62 15.42 9.60
CA GLN A 287 3.55 16.36 10.72
C GLN A 287 2.53 15.83 11.74
N PRO A 288 2.92 14.87 12.57
CA PRO A 288 2.01 14.26 13.53
C PRO A 288 1.48 15.25 14.57
N SER A 289 2.24 16.31 14.89
CA SER A 289 1.81 17.37 15.81
C SER A 289 0.63 18.22 15.30
N ALA A 290 0.38 18.22 14.00
CA ALA A 290 -0.78 18.91 13.42
C ALA A 290 -2.08 18.07 13.52
N LEU A 291 -1.99 16.81 13.92
CA LEU A 291 -3.15 15.93 14.00
C LEU A 291 -3.94 16.15 15.28
N GLU A 292 -5.25 15.90 15.19
CA GLU A 292 -6.14 15.92 16.34
C GLU A 292 -5.68 14.92 17.41
N HIS A 293 -5.78 15.32 18.68
CA HIS A 293 -5.37 14.53 19.83
C HIS A 293 -3.83 14.30 19.99
N TRP A 294 -2.99 15.02 19.24
CA TRP A 294 -1.57 15.03 19.56
C TRP A 294 -1.35 15.51 21.01
N PRO A 295 -0.51 14.83 21.80
CA PRO A 295 -0.33 15.17 23.20
C PRO A 295 0.19 16.60 23.40
N ALA A 296 -0.51 17.38 24.22
CA ALA A 296 -0.10 18.76 24.50
C ALA A 296 1.31 18.80 25.12
N GLY A 297 2.20 19.58 24.52
CA GLY A 297 3.59 19.74 24.97
C GLY A 297 4.56 18.66 24.46
N ALA A 298 4.13 17.69 23.67
CA ALA A 298 5.02 16.74 23.00
C ALA A 298 5.74 17.47 21.85
N ASP A 299 7.07 17.58 21.96
CA ASP A 299 7.93 18.17 20.93
C ASP A 299 8.39 17.10 19.95
N GLU A 300 8.04 17.26 18.67
CA GLU A 300 8.45 16.35 17.60
C GLU A 300 9.96 16.13 17.50
N GLN A 301 10.76 17.12 17.92
CA GLN A 301 12.24 17.06 17.89
C GLN A 301 12.84 16.37 19.13
N ALA A 302 12.05 16.16 20.16
CA ALA A 302 12.52 15.51 21.37
C ALA A 302 12.92 14.05 21.11
N MET A 303 13.88 13.57 21.90
CA MET A 303 14.37 12.18 21.83
C MET A 303 13.87 11.39 23.05
N VAL A 304 13.29 10.24 22.78
CA VAL A 304 12.85 9.28 23.79
C VAL A 304 13.63 7.98 23.69
N THR A 305 13.65 7.19 24.76
CA THR A 305 14.27 5.87 24.78
C THR A 305 13.23 4.82 24.39
N VAL A 306 13.55 3.99 23.42
CA VAL A 306 12.77 2.79 23.07
C VAL A 306 13.55 1.56 23.55
N LYS A 307 13.02 0.86 24.52
CA LYS A 307 13.55 -0.41 25.02
C LYS A 307 12.81 -1.56 24.33
N VAL A 308 13.54 -2.41 23.65
CA VAL A 308 13.02 -3.64 23.06
C VAL A 308 13.26 -4.78 24.03
N ARG A 309 12.19 -5.32 24.63
CA ARG A 309 12.27 -6.34 25.69
C ARG A 309 13.12 -7.54 25.26
N GLY A 310 14.18 -7.80 26.02
CA GLY A 310 15.09 -8.91 25.77
C GLY A 310 16.08 -8.73 24.62
N LYS A 311 16.12 -7.53 23.97
CA LYS A 311 16.99 -7.29 22.81
C LYS A 311 17.91 -6.08 22.96
N GLY A 312 17.49 -4.99 23.62
CA GLY A 312 18.29 -3.77 23.79
C GLY A 312 17.45 -2.50 23.80
N GLU A 313 18.12 -1.36 23.69
CA GLU A 313 17.47 -0.05 23.67
C GLU A 313 18.14 0.90 22.67
N PHE A 314 17.40 1.91 22.22
CA PHE A 314 17.88 2.95 21.31
C PHE A 314 17.11 4.26 21.52
N LYS A 315 17.60 5.35 20.91
CA LYS A 315 16.91 6.64 20.90
C LYS A 315 16.07 6.80 19.65
N ALA A 316 14.81 7.22 19.84
CA ALA A 316 13.86 7.54 18.78
C ALA A 316 13.41 8.99 18.91
N GLN A 317 13.15 9.63 17.78
CA GLN A 317 12.57 10.97 17.74
C GLN A 317 11.04 10.88 17.88
N VAL A 318 10.45 11.75 18.69
CA VAL A 318 9.01 11.77 18.96
C VAL A 318 8.18 11.98 17.67
N GLY A 319 8.62 12.87 16.77
CA GLY A 319 7.95 13.13 15.49
C GLY A 319 8.17 12.08 14.40
N GLU A 320 8.86 10.96 14.71
CA GLU A 320 9.13 9.92 13.74
C GLU A 320 8.33 8.65 14.03
N PRO A 321 7.77 7.98 13.00
CA PRO A 321 7.12 6.69 13.19
C PRO A 321 8.08 5.66 13.82
N LEU A 322 7.59 4.94 14.83
CA LEU A 322 8.37 3.93 15.56
C LEU A 322 9.02 2.88 14.64
N LEU A 323 8.36 2.50 13.55
CA LEU A 323 8.90 1.57 12.57
C LEU A 323 10.20 2.07 11.94
N ASN A 324 10.29 3.36 11.61
CA ASN A 324 11.49 3.92 11.00
C ASN A 324 12.67 3.89 11.99
N SER A 325 12.41 4.24 13.25
CA SER A 325 13.42 4.19 14.31
C SER A 325 13.90 2.75 14.57
N LEU A 326 12.98 1.78 14.54
CA LEU A 326 13.31 0.34 14.66
C LEU A 326 14.23 -0.11 13.52
N GLU A 327 13.88 0.17 12.27
CA GLU A 327 14.68 -0.19 11.09
C GLU A 327 16.10 0.40 11.15
N ARG A 328 16.24 1.69 11.52
CA ARG A 328 17.57 2.34 11.65
C ARG A 328 18.45 1.71 12.71
N ASN A 329 17.84 1.12 13.74
CA ASN A 329 18.58 0.47 14.81
C ASN A 329 18.68 -1.06 14.63
N GLY A 330 18.45 -1.56 13.42
CA GLY A 330 18.64 -2.96 13.05
C GLY A 330 17.56 -3.91 13.55
N TYR A 331 16.41 -3.38 13.99
CA TYR A 331 15.27 -4.21 14.40
C TYR A 331 14.31 -4.38 13.26
N PHE A 332 14.23 -5.58 12.72
CA PHE A 332 13.28 -5.92 11.69
C PHE A 332 11.90 -6.19 12.27
N VAL A 333 10.90 -5.46 11.80
CA VAL A 333 9.48 -5.71 12.05
C VAL A 333 8.78 -5.90 10.70
N GLU A 334 8.05 -7.00 10.55
CA GLU A 334 7.26 -7.26 9.34
C GLU A 334 6.37 -6.06 9.02
N ASN A 335 6.42 -5.59 7.78
CA ASN A 335 5.61 -4.45 7.37
C ASN A 335 5.26 -4.53 5.88
N ALA A 336 4.21 -3.79 5.45
CA ALA A 336 3.84 -3.68 4.04
C ALA A 336 3.31 -2.28 3.71
N CYS A 337 2.06 -1.93 4.07
CA CYS A 337 1.42 -0.69 3.62
C CYS A 337 2.07 0.59 4.15
N ARG A 338 2.70 0.57 5.31
CA ARG A 338 3.26 1.72 6.05
C ARG A 338 2.27 2.87 6.30
N SER A 339 0.97 2.59 6.20
CA SER A 339 -0.14 3.54 6.36
C SER A 339 -1.17 3.11 7.43
N GLY A 340 -0.80 2.17 8.30
CA GLY A 340 -1.66 1.76 9.42
C GLY A 340 -2.80 0.79 9.06
N GLU A 341 -2.86 0.23 7.85
CA GLU A 341 -4.00 -0.59 7.41
C GLU A 341 -3.78 -2.10 7.55
N CYS A 342 -2.59 -2.62 7.16
CA CYS A 342 -2.38 -4.07 6.96
C CYS A 342 -2.12 -4.85 8.25
N SER A 343 -1.87 -4.19 9.36
CA SER A 343 -1.56 -4.77 10.69
C SER A 343 -0.29 -5.64 10.76
N LEU A 344 0.57 -5.68 9.73
CA LEU A 344 1.79 -6.47 9.75
C LEU A 344 2.84 -5.90 10.72
N CYS A 345 2.90 -4.57 10.82
CA CYS A 345 3.89 -3.86 11.66
C CYS A 345 3.48 -3.72 13.13
N ARG A 346 2.64 -4.64 13.64
CA ARG A 346 2.19 -4.57 15.03
C ARG A 346 3.35 -4.81 16.00
N VAL A 347 3.45 -3.93 16.98
CA VAL A 347 4.30 -4.11 18.17
C VAL A 347 3.44 -3.89 19.40
N LYS A 348 3.78 -4.52 20.52
CA LYS A 348 3.08 -4.34 21.78
C LYS A 348 3.83 -3.35 22.65
N VAL A 349 3.17 -2.27 23.06
CA VAL A 349 3.66 -1.32 24.06
C VAL A 349 3.40 -1.92 25.43
N MET A 350 4.45 -2.10 26.21
CA MET A 350 4.42 -2.68 27.54
C MET A 350 4.44 -1.60 28.63
N GLU A 351 5.16 -0.51 28.37
CA GLU A 351 5.29 0.66 29.25
C GLU A 351 5.42 1.93 28.40
N GLY A 352 4.98 3.07 28.94
CA GLY A 352 5.06 4.38 28.31
C GLY A 352 3.88 4.67 27.39
N GLU A 353 3.95 5.81 26.68
CA GLU A 353 2.87 6.35 25.86
C GLU A 353 3.29 6.50 24.40
N VAL A 354 2.33 6.20 23.51
CA VAL A 354 2.48 6.28 22.06
C VAL A 354 1.25 6.96 21.47
N PHE A 355 1.44 7.99 20.66
CA PHE A 355 0.41 8.57 19.84
C PHE A 355 0.16 7.68 18.61
N ASN A 356 -1.08 7.26 18.39
CA ASN A 356 -1.49 6.55 17.20
C ASN A 356 -2.20 7.52 16.25
N ALA A 357 -1.68 7.65 15.04
CA ALA A 357 -2.32 8.49 14.04
C ALA A 357 -3.75 8.00 13.71
N PRO A 358 -4.70 8.90 13.40
CA PRO A 358 -6.11 8.56 13.12
C PRO A 358 -6.30 7.56 11.98
N GLU A 359 -5.34 7.47 11.05
CA GLU A 359 -5.36 6.53 9.92
C GLU A 359 -5.15 5.07 10.37
N SER A 360 -4.70 4.85 11.60
CA SER A 360 -4.46 3.51 12.11
C SER A 360 -5.77 2.72 12.22
N LYS A 361 -5.94 1.72 11.37
CA LYS A 361 -7.09 0.78 11.41
C LYS A 361 -6.84 -0.32 12.47
N LEU A 362 -6.42 0.08 13.66
CA LEU A 362 -6.15 -0.82 14.75
C LEU A 362 -7.46 -1.42 15.28
N ARG A 363 -7.50 -2.74 15.47
CA ARG A 363 -8.66 -3.41 16.06
C ARG A 363 -8.82 -2.98 17.52
N LYS A 364 -10.07 -2.83 17.98
CA LYS A 364 -10.36 -2.46 19.38
C LYS A 364 -9.70 -3.41 20.39
N SER A 365 -9.71 -4.72 20.11
CA SER A 365 -9.02 -5.71 20.94
C SER A 365 -7.50 -5.46 21.00
N ASP A 366 -6.89 -5.18 19.85
CA ASP A 366 -5.44 -4.93 19.79
C ASP A 366 -5.09 -3.68 20.61
N ALA A 367 -5.85 -2.59 20.44
CA ALA A 367 -5.67 -1.37 21.23
C ALA A 367 -5.81 -1.62 22.76
N THR A 368 -6.82 -2.40 23.16
CA THR A 368 -7.06 -2.74 24.56
C THR A 368 -5.88 -3.51 25.20
N PHE A 369 -5.17 -4.31 24.39
CA PHE A 369 -4.01 -5.08 24.86
C PHE A 369 -2.67 -4.40 24.58
N GLY A 370 -2.67 -3.11 24.24
CA GLY A 370 -1.45 -2.30 24.06
C GLY A 370 -0.73 -2.53 22.73
N TRP A 371 -1.37 -3.14 21.73
CA TRP A 371 -0.79 -3.25 20.41
C TRP A 371 -0.95 -1.94 19.63
N VAL A 372 0.06 -1.60 18.84
CA VAL A 372 0.06 -0.44 17.95
C VAL A 372 0.58 -0.84 16.56
N HIS A 373 0.22 -0.08 15.53
CA HIS A 373 0.84 -0.20 14.21
C HIS A 373 2.07 0.71 14.15
N SER A 374 3.26 0.15 14.32
CA SER A 374 4.51 0.92 14.46
C SER A 374 4.78 1.89 13.30
N CYS A 375 4.20 1.65 12.11
CA CYS A 375 4.37 2.52 10.95
C CYS A 375 3.62 3.87 11.05
N VAL A 376 2.63 3.99 11.94
CA VAL A 376 1.83 5.20 12.17
C VAL A 376 1.67 5.48 13.68
N ALA A 377 2.55 4.92 14.49
CA ALA A 377 2.63 5.11 15.94
C ALA A 377 3.89 5.91 16.27
N PHE A 378 3.74 6.93 17.11
CA PHE A 378 4.79 7.88 17.46
C PHE A 378 5.04 7.81 18.97
N PRO A 379 6.23 7.41 19.43
CA PRO A 379 6.53 7.35 20.84
C PRO A 379 6.60 8.78 21.43
N THR A 380 5.81 9.08 22.46
CA THR A 380 5.74 10.41 23.08
C THR A 380 6.42 10.48 24.43
N THR A 381 6.76 9.32 25.01
CA THR A 381 7.58 9.17 26.22
C THR A 381 8.60 8.06 26.00
N ASP A 382 9.48 7.82 26.97
CA ASP A 382 10.26 6.57 27.02
C ASP A 382 9.29 5.40 27.04
N ILE A 383 9.53 4.37 26.19
CA ILE A 383 8.64 3.21 26.03
C ILE A 383 9.41 1.89 26.14
N GLU A 384 8.73 0.83 26.62
CA GLU A 384 9.17 -0.55 26.45
C GLU A 384 8.22 -1.28 25.50
N ILE A 385 8.76 -1.97 24.51
CA ILE A 385 7.99 -2.70 23.47
C ILE A 385 8.40 -4.16 23.38
N LEU A 386 7.50 -4.96 22.82
CA LEU A 386 7.70 -6.38 22.50
C LEU A 386 7.19 -6.68 21.08
N PHE A 387 7.95 -7.47 20.30
CA PHE A 387 7.55 -8.05 18.99
C PHE A 387 8.38 -9.29 18.64
#